data_de3e351aec4554ae6180e7077214a197
#
_entry.id   de3e351aec4554ae6180e7077214a197
#
_cell.length_a   1.000
_cell.length_b   1.000
_cell.length_c   1.000
_cell.angle_alpha   90.00
_cell.angle_beta   90.00
_cell.angle_gamma   90.00
#
_symmetry.space_group_name_H-M   'P 1'
#
loop_
_entity.id
_entity.type
_entity.pdbx_description
1 polymer ?
#
loop_
_entity_poly.entity_id
_entity_poly.type
_entity_poly.pdbx_seq_one_letter_code
_entity_poly.pdbx_strand_id
1 'polypeptide(L)'
;MRNKEPIYVQTWTIIMVFFITIKVCSAETSKDSLSKELNSIFLNWSSSMNDQNLEKWRDTTANFRKVGIRNMIVSQKKKWPESLFESPVSPPKIDSMKMVKLMLNGPTAQLVYFGQPDFGISKEVETPEGLLFLMFVKENEGWKFGTSRFMNLNNTEEITASAKSGDFSFLDSPQFKPPGKLPKVAKLCPVPEMVGYLEIISLGYETTVSVEERSTHRVINNVHKGLILGGLKKGINQLFIEARSIKGDPRKKPGKPHLEINVYTESKQDKKPLKKIYGTGLKKGPGKFKIIVRGDV
;
A
#
# COMPACT_ATOMS: atom_id res chain seq x y z
N MET A 1 -56.00 41.10 36.99
CA MET A 1 -55.75 40.21 35.79
C MET A 1 -54.33 39.70 35.82
N ARG A 2 -54.12 38.42 36.17
CA ARG A 2 -52.80 37.81 36.22
C ARG A 2 -52.59 37.07 34.90
N ASN A 3 -51.61 37.56 34.10
CA ASN A 3 -51.18 36.85 32.90
C ASN A 3 -50.46 35.57 33.30
N LYS A 4 -50.97 34.44 32.88
CA LYS A 4 -50.30 33.14 32.92
C LYS A 4 -49.48 33.02 31.62
N GLU A 5 -48.15 33.11 31.77
CA GLU A 5 -47.23 32.75 30.68
C GLU A 5 -47.18 31.22 30.50
N PRO A 6 -47.08 30.69 29.26
CA PRO A 6 -47.21 29.25 29.02
C PRO A 6 -45.92 28.51 29.24
N ILE A 7 -46.00 27.42 29.99
CA ILE A 7 -44.95 26.43 30.33
C ILE A 7 -44.35 25.72 29.10
N TYR A 8 -44.72 26.08 27.87
CA TYR A 8 -44.34 25.35 26.65
C TYR A 8 -42.88 25.61 26.15
N VAL A 9 -42.19 26.67 26.63
CA VAL A 9 -40.86 27.01 26.10
C VAL A 9 -39.74 26.19 26.76
N GLN A 10 -39.91 25.70 27.99
CA GLN A 10 -38.89 24.92 28.67
C GLN A 10 -38.80 23.44 28.23
N THR A 11 -39.90 22.87 27.79
CA THR A 11 -39.93 21.45 27.38
C THR A 11 -39.20 21.20 26.05
N TRP A 12 -39.21 22.15 25.12
CA TRP A 12 -38.52 22.00 23.80
C TRP A 12 -37.01 22.07 23.92
N THR A 13 -36.45 22.85 24.86
CA THR A 13 -34.99 22.96 25.05
C THR A 13 -34.40 21.68 25.64
N ILE A 14 -35.12 21.03 26.55
CA ILE A 14 -34.69 19.77 27.17
C ILE A 14 -34.69 18.61 26.15
N ILE A 15 -35.71 18.56 25.27
CA ILE A 15 -35.79 17.53 24.25
C ILE A 15 -34.69 17.69 23.20
N MET A 16 -34.31 18.92 22.82
CA MET A 16 -33.22 19.15 21.84
C MET A 16 -31.83 18.77 22.38
N VAL A 17 -31.57 19.03 23.68
CA VAL A 17 -30.30 18.59 24.31
C VAL A 17 -30.22 17.08 24.43
N PHE A 18 -31.33 16.38 24.69
CA PHE A 18 -31.35 14.91 24.79
C PHE A 18 -31.13 14.25 23.45
N PHE A 19 -31.62 14.78 22.32
CA PHE A 19 -31.37 14.25 21.00
C PHE A 19 -29.92 14.44 20.50
N ILE A 20 -29.26 15.53 20.92
CA ILE A 20 -27.85 15.78 20.55
C ILE A 20 -26.92 14.83 21.32
N THR A 21 -27.17 14.58 22.61
CA THR A 21 -26.37 13.64 23.42
C THR A 21 -26.52 12.18 22.96
N ILE A 22 -27.69 11.74 22.56
CA ILE A 22 -27.91 10.38 22.03
C ILE A 22 -27.16 10.17 20.71
N LYS A 23 -27.12 11.15 19.82
CA LYS A 23 -26.38 11.04 18.54
C LYS A 23 -24.87 10.97 18.74
N VAL A 24 -24.29 11.72 19.69
CA VAL A 24 -22.85 11.68 19.97
C VAL A 24 -22.46 10.35 20.60
N CYS A 25 -23.22 9.86 21.57
CA CYS A 25 -22.96 8.58 22.24
C CYS A 25 -23.08 7.39 21.24
N SER A 26 -24.07 7.40 20.34
CA SER A 26 -24.23 6.34 19.34
C SER A 26 -23.14 6.34 18.27
N ALA A 27 -22.55 7.49 17.94
CA ALA A 27 -21.48 7.59 16.98
C ALA A 27 -20.12 7.11 17.52
N GLU A 28 -19.83 7.35 18.79
CA GLU A 28 -18.64 6.82 19.49
C GLU A 28 -18.71 5.30 19.64
N THR A 29 -19.83 4.77 20.10
CA THR A 29 -20.04 3.31 20.21
C THR A 29 -19.88 2.62 18.86
N SER A 30 -20.31 3.26 17.77
CA SER A 30 -20.14 2.73 16.40
C SER A 30 -18.67 2.71 15.95
N LYS A 31 -17.87 3.72 16.30
CA LYS A 31 -16.43 3.75 15.95
C LYS A 31 -15.63 2.74 16.75
N ASP A 32 -15.91 2.58 18.03
CA ASP A 32 -15.25 1.59 18.88
C ASP A 32 -15.58 0.16 18.43
N SER A 33 -16.83 -0.11 18.09
CA SER A 33 -17.24 -1.38 17.53
C SER A 33 -16.51 -1.69 16.22
N LEU A 34 -16.44 -0.72 15.32
CA LEU A 34 -15.74 -0.87 14.05
C LEU A 34 -14.23 -1.06 14.24
N SER A 35 -13.59 -0.33 15.16
CA SER A 35 -12.15 -0.50 15.41
C SER A 35 -11.82 -1.90 15.91
N LYS A 36 -12.66 -2.48 16.79
CA LYS A 36 -12.54 -3.86 17.26
C LYS A 36 -12.73 -4.87 16.12
N GLU A 37 -13.73 -4.66 15.26
CA GLU A 37 -13.96 -5.49 14.08
C GLU A 37 -12.73 -5.50 13.16
N LEU A 38 -12.22 -4.33 12.78
CA LEU A 38 -11.06 -4.20 11.90
C LEU A 38 -9.80 -4.82 12.53
N ASN A 39 -9.58 -4.60 13.82
CA ASN A 39 -8.49 -5.23 14.54
C ASN A 39 -8.60 -6.77 14.52
N SER A 40 -9.78 -7.31 14.76
CA SER A 40 -10.04 -8.75 14.69
C SER A 40 -9.75 -9.32 13.29
N ILE A 41 -10.15 -8.60 12.23
CA ILE A 41 -9.84 -8.99 10.85
C ILE A 41 -8.32 -9.05 10.62
N PHE A 42 -7.57 -8.06 11.09
CA PHE A 42 -6.11 -8.05 10.96
C PHE A 42 -5.46 -9.21 11.74
N LEU A 43 -5.88 -9.46 12.98
CA LEU A 43 -5.36 -10.57 13.78
C LEU A 43 -5.68 -11.93 13.15
N ASN A 44 -6.88 -12.09 12.60
CA ASN A 44 -7.27 -13.30 11.88
C ASN A 44 -6.46 -13.48 10.58
N TRP A 45 -6.18 -12.40 9.84
CA TRP A 45 -5.30 -12.43 8.69
C TRP A 45 -3.86 -12.79 9.11
N SER A 46 -3.33 -12.18 10.17
CA SER A 46 -2.00 -12.49 10.70
C SER A 46 -1.87 -13.94 11.13
N SER A 47 -2.85 -14.46 11.89
CA SER A 47 -2.90 -15.87 12.26
C SER A 47 -2.95 -16.78 11.02
N SER A 48 -3.73 -16.44 9.99
CA SER A 48 -3.82 -17.25 8.79
C SER A 48 -2.47 -17.37 8.04
N MET A 49 -1.63 -16.34 8.09
CA MET A 49 -0.27 -16.38 7.53
C MET A 49 0.65 -17.28 8.36
N ASN A 50 0.59 -17.18 9.69
CA ASN A 50 1.42 -17.98 10.60
C ASN A 50 1.02 -19.47 10.57
N ASP A 51 -0.29 -19.74 10.51
CA ASP A 51 -0.87 -21.10 10.53
C ASP A 51 -0.90 -21.72 9.12
N GLN A 52 -0.48 -20.99 8.08
CA GLN A 52 -0.54 -21.37 6.67
C GLN A 52 -1.96 -21.77 6.22
N ASN A 53 -2.98 -21.10 6.78
CA ASN A 53 -4.38 -21.41 6.50
C ASN A 53 -4.91 -20.59 5.33
N LEU A 54 -4.98 -21.22 4.16
CA LEU A 54 -5.40 -20.57 2.92
C LEU A 54 -6.85 -20.08 2.93
N GLU A 55 -7.78 -20.82 3.52
CA GLU A 55 -9.19 -20.45 3.57
C GLU A 55 -9.37 -19.21 4.44
N LYS A 56 -8.85 -19.23 5.65
CA LYS A 56 -8.88 -18.09 6.57
C LYS A 56 -8.19 -16.84 5.96
N TRP A 57 -7.09 -17.04 5.22
CA TRP A 57 -6.43 -15.97 4.48
C TRP A 57 -7.34 -15.39 3.39
N ARG A 58 -8.03 -16.23 2.62
CA ARG A 58 -8.98 -15.80 1.57
C ARG A 58 -10.14 -14.98 2.14
N ASP A 59 -10.66 -15.41 3.28
CA ASP A 59 -11.81 -14.77 3.93
C ASP A 59 -11.46 -13.41 4.52
N THR A 60 -10.25 -13.24 5.01
CA THR A 60 -9.81 -12.00 5.67
C THR A 60 -9.13 -11.02 4.73
N THR A 61 -8.68 -11.44 3.54
CA THR A 61 -7.88 -10.64 2.61
C THR A 61 -8.74 -10.00 1.53
N ALA A 62 -8.51 -8.72 1.24
CA ALA A 62 -9.17 -7.98 0.17
C ALA A 62 -8.84 -8.53 -1.23
N ASN A 63 -9.81 -8.49 -2.13
CA ASN A 63 -9.71 -9.10 -3.45
C ASN A 63 -8.56 -8.53 -4.30
N PHE A 64 -8.35 -7.21 -4.28
CA PHE A 64 -7.23 -6.60 -5.00
C PHE A 64 -5.87 -7.14 -4.52
N ARG A 65 -5.73 -7.40 -3.21
CA ARG A 65 -4.53 -7.98 -2.61
C ARG A 65 -4.37 -9.46 -2.96
N LYS A 66 -5.45 -10.24 -2.90
CA LYS A 66 -5.45 -11.67 -3.32
C LYS A 66 -4.90 -11.83 -4.73
N VAL A 67 -5.45 -11.04 -5.67
CA VAL A 67 -5.02 -11.06 -7.07
C VAL A 67 -3.58 -10.54 -7.22
N GLY A 68 -3.23 -9.45 -6.52
CA GLY A 68 -1.88 -8.89 -6.57
C GLY A 68 -0.81 -9.86 -6.10
N ILE A 69 -1.01 -10.52 -4.96
CA ILE A 69 -0.06 -11.51 -4.40
C ILE A 69 0.03 -12.73 -5.32
N ARG A 70 -1.10 -13.27 -5.78
CA ARG A 70 -1.08 -14.36 -6.75
C ARG A 70 -0.27 -14.00 -8.00
N ASN A 71 -0.52 -12.84 -8.57
CA ASN A 71 0.19 -12.39 -9.76
C ASN A 71 1.71 -12.27 -9.52
N MET A 72 2.10 -11.76 -8.34
CA MET A 72 3.51 -11.64 -7.96
C MET A 72 4.18 -13.03 -7.85
N ILE A 73 3.54 -14.00 -7.19
CA ILE A 73 4.04 -15.36 -7.02
C ILE A 73 4.16 -16.06 -8.37
N VAL A 74 3.10 -16.05 -9.16
CA VAL A 74 3.04 -16.72 -10.48
C VAL A 74 4.03 -16.10 -11.46
N SER A 75 4.24 -14.77 -11.41
CA SER A 75 5.21 -14.08 -12.28
C SER A 75 6.67 -14.47 -12.00
N GLN A 76 6.96 -15.02 -10.82
CA GLN A 76 8.25 -15.61 -10.46
C GLN A 76 8.34 -17.12 -10.76
N LYS A 77 7.38 -17.69 -11.49
CA LYS A 77 7.24 -19.13 -11.72
C LYS A 77 7.13 -19.99 -10.46
N LYS A 78 6.79 -19.35 -9.35
CA LYS A 78 6.54 -20.06 -8.08
C LYS A 78 5.15 -20.69 -8.10
N LYS A 79 4.98 -21.77 -7.33
CA LYS A 79 3.70 -22.47 -7.21
C LYS A 79 2.71 -21.66 -6.39
N TRP A 80 1.51 -21.53 -6.88
CA TRP A 80 0.38 -20.94 -6.20
C TRP A 80 -0.63 -22.03 -5.84
N PRO A 81 -1.15 -22.08 -4.60
CA PRO A 81 -0.99 -21.11 -3.50
C PRO A 81 0.18 -21.40 -2.55
N GLU A 82 0.94 -22.44 -2.72
CA GLU A 82 1.94 -22.96 -1.78
C GLU A 82 2.96 -21.88 -1.39
N SER A 83 3.45 -21.13 -2.37
CA SER A 83 4.45 -20.06 -2.12
C SER A 83 3.87 -18.80 -1.47
N LEU A 84 2.58 -18.76 -1.15
CA LEU A 84 1.98 -17.65 -0.40
C LEU A 84 2.62 -17.50 0.98
N PHE A 85 2.93 -18.62 1.63
CA PHE A 85 3.41 -18.67 3.01
C PHE A 85 4.94 -18.73 3.12
N GLU A 86 5.66 -18.65 2.00
CA GLU A 86 7.12 -18.62 1.95
C GLU A 86 7.69 -17.20 2.19
N SER A 87 6.90 -16.27 2.71
CA SER A 87 7.37 -14.90 2.96
C SER A 87 8.47 -14.90 4.03
N PRO A 88 9.61 -14.25 3.78
CA PRO A 88 10.68 -14.15 4.78
C PRO A 88 10.33 -13.21 5.94
N VAL A 89 9.26 -12.42 5.82
CA VAL A 89 8.84 -11.44 6.82
C VAL A 89 7.47 -11.84 7.36
N SER A 90 7.41 -12.03 8.66
CA SER A 90 6.16 -12.30 9.37
C SER A 90 5.22 -11.08 9.36
N PRO A 91 3.90 -11.29 9.49
CA PRO A 91 2.98 -10.21 9.77
C PRO A 91 3.44 -9.41 11.00
N PRO A 92 3.34 -8.08 11.00
CA PRO A 92 3.74 -7.29 12.17
C PRO A 92 2.86 -7.64 13.37
N LYS A 93 3.47 -7.93 14.51
CA LYS A 93 2.78 -8.02 15.79
C LYS A 93 2.50 -6.62 16.31
N ILE A 94 1.29 -6.39 16.78
CA ILE A 94 0.81 -5.08 17.23
C ILE A 94 0.56 -5.02 18.74
N ASP A 95 0.82 -6.11 19.47
CA ASP A 95 0.50 -6.24 20.90
C ASP A 95 1.20 -5.19 21.77
N SER A 96 2.41 -4.76 21.39
CA SER A 96 3.17 -3.71 22.04
C SER A 96 2.86 -2.29 21.54
N MET A 97 1.99 -2.16 20.53
CA MET A 97 1.67 -0.88 19.91
C MET A 97 0.36 -0.31 20.42
N LYS A 98 0.28 1.02 20.54
CA LYS A 98 -0.93 1.72 20.92
C LYS A 98 -1.73 2.11 19.67
N MET A 99 -2.99 1.69 19.58
CA MET A 99 -3.91 2.23 18.56
C MET A 99 -4.18 3.71 18.86
N VAL A 100 -3.89 4.58 17.90
CA VAL A 100 -3.98 6.03 18.08
C VAL A 100 -5.09 6.66 17.24
N LYS A 101 -5.50 6.02 16.14
CA LYS A 101 -6.55 6.60 15.28
C LYS A 101 -7.24 5.57 14.41
N LEU A 102 -8.57 5.70 14.29
CA LEU A 102 -9.38 5.10 13.24
C LEU A 102 -9.76 6.20 12.24
N MET A 103 -9.45 6.00 10.97
CA MET A 103 -9.82 6.89 9.87
C MET A 103 -10.72 6.16 8.87
N LEU A 104 -11.80 6.82 8.47
CA LEU A 104 -12.78 6.31 7.50
C LEU A 104 -12.89 7.27 6.32
N ASN A 105 -12.97 6.72 5.13
CA ASN A 105 -13.29 7.47 3.93
C ASN A 105 -14.01 6.55 2.93
N GLY A 106 -15.33 6.69 2.81
CA GLY A 106 -16.15 5.83 1.96
C GLY A 106 -15.94 4.34 2.27
N PRO A 107 -15.63 3.51 1.26
CA PRO A 107 -15.42 2.07 1.43
C PRO A 107 -14.00 1.72 1.93
N THR A 108 -13.24 2.66 2.45
CA THR A 108 -11.88 2.42 2.96
C THR A 108 -11.74 2.87 4.41
N ALA A 109 -11.02 2.08 5.19
CA ALA A 109 -10.72 2.37 6.59
C ALA A 109 -9.22 2.18 6.85
N GLN A 110 -8.73 2.84 7.88
CA GLN A 110 -7.35 2.72 8.31
C GLN A 110 -7.26 2.77 9.83
N LEU A 111 -6.66 1.74 10.42
CA LEU A 111 -6.20 1.77 11.80
C LEU A 111 -4.74 2.23 11.84
N VAL A 112 -4.43 3.15 12.72
CA VAL A 112 -3.07 3.64 12.93
C VAL A 112 -2.62 3.26 14.32
N TYR A 113 -1.46 2.62 14.39
CA TYR A 113 -0.79 2.23 15.62
C TYR A 113 0.53 3.00 15.75
N PHE A 114 0.87 3.39 16.96
CA PHE A 114 2.15 4.01 17.31
C PHE A 114 2.93 3.09 18.24
N GLY A 115 4.22 2.94 18.00
CA GLY A 115 5.15 2.13 18.80
C GLY A 115 6.17 1.39 17.93
N GLN A 116 6.73 0.31 18.47
CA GLN A 116 7.69 -0.55 17.80
C GLN A 116 6.99 -1.85 17.36
N PRO A 117 6.75 -2.05 16.05
CA PRO A 117 6.20 -3.30 15.56
C PRO A 117 7.26 -4.41 15.58
N ASP A 118 6.88 -5.61 15.98
CA ASP A 118 7.70 -6.82 15.82
C ASP A 118 7.38 -7.47 14.46
N PHE A 119 8.34 -7.46 13.55
CA PHE A 119 8.25 -8.11 12.23
C PHE A 119 8.83 -9.52 12.22
N GLY A 120 9.21 -10.08 13.37
CA GLY A 120 9.86 -11.40 13.45
C GLY A 120 11.26 -11.43 12.82
N ILE A 121 11.88 -10.27 12.60
CA ILE A 121 13.26 -10.15 12.15
C ILE A 121 14.17 -10.36 13.37
N SER A 122 15.42 -10.81 13.14
CA SER A 122 16.39 -11.08 14.21
C SER A 122 16.37 -10.03 15.32
N LYS A 123 16.47 -10.48 16.58
CA LYS A 123 16.51 -9.62 17.77
C LYS A 123 17.68 -8.64 17.78
N GLU A 124 18.65 -8.80 16.88
CA GLU A 124 19.82 -7.90 16.73
C GLU A 124 19.49 -6.61 15.99
N VAL A 125 18.31 -6.56 15.32
CA VAL A 125 17.86 -5.36 14.59
C VAL A 125 16.66 -4.78 15.33
N GLU A 126 16.89 -3.75 16.13
CA GLU A 126 15.78 -2.98 16.74
C GLU A 126 14.95 -2.31 15.65
N THR A 127 13.67 -2.65 15.59
CA THR A 127 12.72 -1.91 14.75
C THR A 127 12.54 -0.51 15.36
N PRO A 128 12.72 0.57 14.60
CA PRO A 128 12.53 1.90 15.13
C PRO A 128 11.07 2.14 15.56
N GLU A 129 10.88 3.08 16.48
CA GLU A 129 9.54 3.58 16.81
C GLU A 129 8.91 4.29 15.62
N GLY A 130 7.63 4.05 15.38
CA GLY A 130 6.97 4.61 14.21
C GLY A 130 5.46 4.41 14.20
N LEU A 131 4.87 4.70 13.04
CA LEU A 131 3.45 4.52 12.79
C LEU A 131 3.23 3.33 11.87
N LEU A 132 2.41 2.39 12.32
CA LEU A 132 1.94 1.28 11.50
C LEU A 132 0.50 1.59 11.06
N PHE A 133 0.32 1.68 9.76
CA PHE A 133 -0.98 1.89 9.12
C PHE A 133 -1.50 0.56 8.61
N LEU A 134 -2.67 0.14 9.07
CA LEU A 134 -3.39 -1.03 8.58
C LEU A 134 -4.58 -0.56 7.74
N MET A 135 -4.56 -0.81 6.45
CA MET A 135 -5.62 -0.41 5.53
C MET A 135 -6.62 -1.55 5.32
N PHE A 136 -7.89 -1.20 5.38
CA PHE A 136 -9.02 -2.10 5.12
C PHE A 136 -9.91 -1.55 4.03
N VAL A 137 -10.60 -2.43 3.34
CA VAL A 137 -11.61 -2.08 2.35
C VAL A 137 -12.91 -2.84 2.64
N LYS A 138 -14.05 -2.16 2.41
CA LYS A 138 -15.38 -2.76 2.55
C LYS A 138 -15.80 -3.32 1.20
N GLU A 139 -15.83 -4.63 1.10
CA GLU A 139 -16.35 -5.39 -0.03
C GLU A 139 -17.79 -5.84 0.27
N ASN A 140 -18.45 -6.52 -0.67
CA ASN A 140 -19.84 -6.96 -0.48
C ASN A 140 -20.02 -7.86 0.75
N GLU A 141 -19.02 -8.65 1.08
CA GLU A 141 -19.00 -9.59 2.21
C GLU A 141 -18.52 -8.96 3.52
N GLY A 142 -18.34 -7.64 3.58
CA GLY A 142 -17.86 -6.93 4.76
C GLY A 142 -16.43 -6.37 4.62
N TRP A 143 -15.84 -6.00 5.73
CA TRP A 143 -14.49 -5.45 5.75
C TRP A 143 -13.44 -6.55 5.52
N LYS A 144 -12.42 -6.23 4.75
CA LYS A 144 -11.28 -7.11 4.42
C LYS A 144 -9.96 -6.36 4.61
N PHE A 145 -8.93 -7.08 5.05
CA PHE A 145 -7.60 -6.51 5.18
C PHE A 145 -6.96 -6.26 3.81
N GLY A 146 -6.52 -5.03 3.58
CA GLY A 146 -5.91 -4.59 2.32
C GLY A 146 -4.39 -4.63 2.35
N THR A 147 -3.76 -3.80 3.16
CA THR A 147 -2.29 -3.71 3.24
C THR A 147 -1.86 -3.09 4.56
N SER A 148 -0.57 -3.24 4.87
CA SER A 148 0.09 -2.51 5.95
C SER A 148 1.20 -1.64 5.40
N ARG A 149 1.47 -0.52 6.07
CA ARG A 149 2.60 0.37 5.80
C ARG A 149 3.18 0.83 7.12
N PHE A 150 4.46 0.63 7.30
CA PHE A 150 5.19 1.20 8.42
C PHE A 150 5.88 2.51 7.99
N MET A 151 5.78 3.53 8.82
CA MET A 151 6.44 4.81 8.66
C MET A 151 7.35 5.03 9.86
N ASN A 152 8.65 4.95 9.62
CA ASN A 152 9.68 5.29 10.59
C ASN A 152 9.67 6.80 10.83
N LEU A 153 9.67 7.24 12.08
CA LEU A 153 9.63 8.65 12.47
C LEU A 153 11.02 9.26 12.72
N ASN A 154 12.09 8.47 12.72
CA ASN A 154 13.45 8.93 13.09
C ASN A 154 13.97 10.13 12.28
N ASN A 155 13.42 10.39 11.08
CA ASN A 155 13.86 11.47 10.20
C ASN A 155 12.91 12.69 10.21
N THR A 156 11.96 12.76 11.15
CA THR A 156 10.95 13.81 11.24
C THR A 156 10.76 14.22 12.70
N GLU A 157 11.69 15.04 13.21
CA GLU A 157 11.76 15.44 14.63
C GLU A 157 10.44 16.01 15.16
N GLU A 158 9.80 16.92 14.41
CA GLU A 158 8.53 17.54 14.81
C GLU A 158 7.40 16.49 14.95
N ILE A 159 7.25 15.58 13.97
CA ILE A 159 6.23 14.54 14.01
C ILE A 159 6.53 13.56 15.14
N THR A 160 7.81 13.24 15.36
CA THR A 160 8.25 12.36 16.44
C THR A 160 7.93 12.95 17.82
N ALA A 161 8.22 14.24 18.02
CA ALA A 161 7.91 14.94 19.26
C ALA A 161 6.40 14.98 19.53
N SER A 162 5.59 15.32 18.52
CA SER A 162 4.12 15.31 18.61
C SER A 162 3.60 13.90 18.96
N ALA A 163 4.06 12.86 18.27
CA ALA A 163 3.63 11.49 18.53
C ALA A 163 3.98 11.03 19.95
N LYS A 164 5.18 11.36 20.45
CA LYS A 164 5.62 11.05 21.82
C LYS A 164 4.83 11.80 22.90
N SER A 165 4.40 13.03 22.62
CA SER A 165 3.52 13.78 23.51
C SER A 165 2.05 13.31 23.46
N GLY A 166 1.71 12.39 22.54
CA GLY A 166 0.36 11.88 22.31
C GLY A 166 -0.49 12.76 21.39
N ASP A 167 0.10 13.75 20.75
CA ASP A 167 -0.57 14.55 19.71
C ASP A 167 -0.42 13.90 18.34
N PHE A 168 -1.53 13.41 17.80
CA PHE A 168 -1.64 12.78 16.48
C PHE A 168 -2.47 13.63 15.51
N SER A 169 -2.62 14.94 15.76
CA SER A 169 -3.38 15.86 14.90
C SER A 169 -2.85 15.93 13.47
N PHE A 170 -1.53 15.73 13.25
CA PHE A 170 -0.91 15.69 11.94
C PHE A 170 -1.50 14.58 11.03
N LEU A 171 -2.09 13.52 11.61
CA LEU A 171 -2.77 12.46 10.85
C LEU A 171 -4.04 12.94 10.15
N ASP A 172 -4.57 14.13 10.47
CA ASP A 172 -5.74 14.73 9.83
C ASP A 172 -5.41 15.32 8.44
N SER A 173 -4.12 15.44 8.12
CA SER A 173 -3.69 15.96 6.82
C SER A 173 -4.06 14.99 5.68
N PRO A 174 -4.34 15.51 4.47
CA PRO A 174 -4.85 14.71 3.35
C PRO A 174 -3.99 13.51 2.97
N GLN A 175 -2.66 13.61 3.18
CA GLN A 175 -1.69 12.56 2.83
C GLN A 175 -1.82 11.26 3.66
N PHE A 176 -2.46 11.34 4.83
CA PHE A 176 -2.68 10.19 5.70
C PHE A 176 -4.09 9.61 5.56
N LYS A 177 -5.01 10.32 4.93
CA LYS A 177 -6.39 9.85 4.78
C LYS A 177 -6.47 8.61 3.89
N PRO A 178 -7.35 7.65 4.21
CA PRO A 178 -7.65 6.54 3.32
C PRO A 178 -8.14 7.05 1.95
N PRO A 179 -7.90 6.30 0.85
CA PRO A 179 -8.15 6.79 -0.51
C PRO A 179 -9.62 7.07 -0.87
N GLY A 180 -10.58 6.60 -0.08
CA GLY A 180 -12.01 6.84 -0.29
C GLY A 180 -12.66 6.07 -1.44
N LYS A 181 -11.89 5.24 -2.12
CA LYS A 181 -12.36 4.36 -3.20
C LYS A 181 -11.66 3.02 -3.15
N LEU A 182 -12.34 1.98 -3.61
CA LEU A 182 -11.75 0.65 -3.69
C LEU A 182 -10.55 0.64 -4.65
N PRO A 183 -9.44 0.00 -4.28
CA PRO A 183 -8.34 -0.23 -5.19
C PRO A 183 -8.79 -1.08 -6.39
N LYS A 184 -8.27 -0.74 -7.57
CA LYS A 184 -8.56 -1.52 -8.78
C LYS A 184 -7.98 -2.93 -8.64
N VAL A 185 -8.79 -3.94 -8.90
CA VAL A 185 -8.34 -5.32 -9.00
C VAL A 185 -7.60 -5.51 -10.32
N ALA A 186 -6.37 -5.99 -10.25
CA ALA A 186 -5.58 -6.28 -11.45
C ALA A 186 -6.15 -7.49 -12.21
N LYS A 187 -5.86 -7.57 -13.51
CA LYS A 187 -6.13 -8.78 -14.28
C LYS A 187 -5.23 -9.93 -13.81
N LEU A 188 -5.72 -11.15 -13.85
CA LEU A 188 -4.92 -12.33 -13.53
C LEU A 188 -3.79 -12.52 -14.57
N CYS A 189 -2.57 -12.71 -14.07
CA CYS A 189 -1.43 -13.03 -14.91
C CYS A 189 -1.34 -14.54 -15.19
N PRO A 190 -0.97 -14.95 -16.41
CA PRO A 190 -0.57 -16.33 -16.68
C PRO A 190 0.79 -16.63 -16.05
N VAL A 191 1.17 -17.89 -15.99
CA VAL A 191 2.55 -18.28 -15.72
C VAL A 191 3.41 -17.80 -16.90
N PRO A 192 4.47 -17.01 -16.67
CA PRO A 192 5.27 -16.45 -17.74
C PRO A 192 6.18 -17.51 -18.39
N GLU A 193 6.52 -17.31 -19.66
CA GLU A 193 7.55 -18.11 -20.31
C GLU A 193 8.94 -17.81 -19.71
N MET A 194 9.18 -16.55 -19.37
CA MET A 194 10.39 -16.07 -18.70
C MET A 194 10.07 -15.10 -17.58
N VAL A 195 10.74 -15.24 -16.45
CA VAL A 195 10.68 -14.22 -15.39
C VAL A 195 11.36 -12.95 -15.89
N GLY A 196 10.70 -11.82 -15.75
CA GLY A 196 11.20 -10.53 -16.22
C GLY A 196 11.32 -9.51 -15.09
N TYR A 197 12.38 -8.74 -15.13
CA TYR A 197 12.62 -7.62 -14.21
C TYR A 197 12.85 -6.34 -14.99
N LEU A 198 12.34 -5.24 -14.44
CA LEU A 198 12.45 -3.91 -15.00
C LEU A 198 13.27 -3.04 -14.05
N GLU A 199 14.27 -2.34 -14.59
CA GLU A 199 14.95 -1.25 -13.92
C GLU A 199 14.68 0.05 -14.66
N ILE A 200 14.19 1.05 -13.93
CA ILE A 200 13.87 2.39 -14.43
C ILE A 200 14.73 3.38 -13.65
N ILE A 201 15.63 4.06 -14.33
CA ILE A 201 16.37 5.22 -13.80
C ILE A 201 15.69 6.46 -14.34
N SER A 202 15.00 7.21 -13.47
CA SER A 202 14.13 8.33 -13.86
C SER A 202 14.50 9.59 -13.06
N LEU A 203 15.68 10.14 -13.32
CA LEU A 203 16.17 11.34 -12.64
C LEU A 203 15.74 12.59 -13.42
N GLY A 204 15.04 13.52 -12.76
CA GLY A 204 14.43 14.70 -13.38
C GLY A 204 13.15 14.41 -14.20
N TYR A 205 12.63 13.18 -14.12
CA TYR A 205 11.42 12.78 -14.82
C TYR A 205 10.41 12.08 -13.90
N GLU A 206 9.14 12.18 -14.26
CA GLU A 206 8.09 11.24 -13.90
C GLU A 206 7.94 10.27 -15.08
N THR A 207 8.19 8.99 -14.83
CA THR A 207 8.19 7.96 -15.87
C THR A 207 7.20 6.86 -15.52
N THR A 208 6.34 6.51 -16.48
CA THR A 208 5.48 5.34 -16.41
C THR A 208 5.89 4.35 -17.49
N VAL A 209 6.15 3.12 -17.11
CA VAL A 209 6.45 2.01 -18.03
C VAL A 209 5.39 0.95 -17.88
N SER A 210 4.69 0.63 -18.97
CA SER A 210 3.71 -0.46 -19.02
C SER A 210 4.23 -1.57 -19.92
N VAL A 211 4.20 -2.81 -19.41
CA VAL A 211 4.63 -4.01 -20.14
C VAL A 211 3.39 -4.84 -20.47
N GLU A 212 3.12 -5.05 -21.76
CA GLU A 212 1.99 -5.87 -22.26
C GLU A 212 0.63 -5.52 -21.58
N GLU A 213 0.44 -4.26 -21.19
CA GLU A 213 -0.75 -3.76 -20.46
C GLU A 213 -1.05 -4.49 -19.13
N ARG A 214 -0.14 -5.32 -18.65
CA ARG A 214 -0.31 -6.16 -17.44
C ARG A 214 0.48 -5.65 -16.25
N SER A 215 1.70 -5.17 -16.50
CA SER A 215 2.59 -4.64 -15.47
C SER A 215 2.84 -3.17 -15.72
N THR A 216 2.51 -2.31 -14.75
CA THR A 216 2.75 -0.86 -14.85
C THR A 216 3.58 -0.40 -13.67
N HIS A 217 4.66 0.29 -13.99
CA HIS A 217 5.60 0.86 -13.03
C HIS A 217 5.65 2.38 -13.20
N ARG A 218 5.41 3.12 -12.13
CA ARG A 218 5.52 4.59 -12.12
C ARG A 218 6.63 5.01 -11.18
N VAL A 219 7.53 5.83 -11.69
CA VAL A 219 8.73 6.30 -10.98
C VAL A 219 8.84 7.80 -11.09
N ILE A 220 9.07 8.50 -9.99
CA ILE A 220 9.16 9.95 -9.92
C ILE A 220 10.53 10.30 -9.33
N ASN A 221 11.41 10.88 -10.13
CA ASN A 221 12.73 11.35 -9.73
C ASN A 221 13.51 10.35 -8.86
N ASN A 222 13.53 9.09 -9.28
CA ASN A 222 14.12 7.99 -8.52
C ASN A 222 14.59 6.85 -9.43
N VAL A 223 15.21 5.84 -8.83
CA VAL A 223 15.52 4.55 -9.43
C VAL A 223 14.54 3.52 -8.89
N HIS A 224 14.00 2.70 -9.78
CA HIS A 224 13.10 1.60 -9.41
C HIS A 224 13.57 0.30 -10.07
N LYS A 225 13.58 -0.76 -9.29
CA LYS A 225 13.74 -2.14 -9.77
C LYS A 225 12.52 -2.94 -9.35
N GLY A 226 11.93 -3.66 -10.30
CA GLY A 226 10.70 -4.39 -10.00
C GLY A 226 10.47 -5.58 -10.92
N LEU A 227 9.72 -6.54 -10.42
CA LEU A 227 9.25 -7.70 -11.17
C LEU A 227 8.22 -7.25 -12.23
N ILE A 228 8.35 -7.74 -13.44
CA ILE A 228 7.32 -7.58 -14.47
C ILE A 228 6.20 -8.60 -14.20
N LEU A 229 5.03 -8.11 -13.80
CA LEU A 229 3.86 -8.97 -13.57
C LEU A 229 3.43 -9.63 -14.88
N GLY A 230 3.28 -10.95 -14.87
CA GLY A 230 3.06 -11.77 -16.07
C GLY A 230 4.33 -12.07 -16.87
N GLY A 231 5.50 -11.57 -16.40
CA GLY A 231 6.82 -11.84 -16.98
C GLY A 231 6.96 -11.41 -18.42
N LEU A 232 7.84 -12.11 -19.13
CA LEU A 232 8.13 -11.92 -20.55
C LEU A 232 7.76 -13.19 -21.35
N LYS A 233 7.41 -12.98 -22.62
CA LYS A 233 7.24 -14.05 -23.62
C LYS A 233 8.56 -14.31 -24.33
N LYS A 234 8.73 -15.50 -24.85
CA LYS A 234 9.71 -15.76 -25.93
C LYS A 234 9.32 -14.93 -27.15
N GLY A 235 10.30 -14.34 -27.84
CA GLY A 235 10.04 -13.44 -28.96
C GLY A 235 9.73 -12.01 -28.54
N ILE A 236 8.70 -11.40 -29.09
CA ILE A 236 8.44 -9.96 -29.00
C ILE A 236 7.64 -9.59 -27.74
N ASN A 237 8.18 -8.67 -26.93
CA ASN A 237 7.51 -8.02 -25.81
C ASN A 237 7.44 -6.51 -26.05
N GLN A 238 6.29 -5.90 -25.77
CA GLN A 238 6.06 -4.47 -26.01
C GLN A 238 6.04 -3.72 -24.67
N LEU A 239 6.88 -2.67 -24.60
CA LEU A 239 6.89 -1.73 -23.50
C LEU A 239 6.41 -0.38 -23.99
N PHE A 240 5.43 0.20 -23.31
CA PHE A 240 4.95 1.55 -23.52
C PHE A 240 5.51 2.46 -22.42
N ILE A 241 6.21 3.50 -22.81
CA ILE A 241 6.87 4.42 -21.91
C ILE A 241 6.26 5.80 -22.09
N GLU A 242 5.87 6.43 -21.00
CA GLU A 242 5.51 7.84 -20.92
C GLU A 242 6.41 8.51 -19.90
N ALA A 243 7.21 9.48 -20.34
CA ALA A 243 8.11 10.25 -19.49
C ALA A 243 7.78 11.73 -19.60
N ARG A 244 7.64 12.41 -18.46
CA ARG A 244 7.39 13.85 -18.34
C ARG A 244 8.49 14.49 -17.52
N SER A 245 9.01 15.63 -17.95
CA SER A 245 9.98 16.40 -17.16
C SER A 245 9.31 16.94 -15.90
N ILE A 246 9.99 16.82 -14.78
CA ILE A 246 9.58 17.43 -13.53
C ILE A 246 10.20 18.84 -13.51
N LYS A 247 9.36 19.87 -13.44
CA LYS A 247 9.83 21.24 -13.20
C LYS A 247 10.29 21.34 -11.75
N GLY A 248 11.59 21.56 -11.59
CA GLY A 248 12.32 21.85 -10.35
C GLY A 248 11.75 21.35 -9.00
N ASP A 249 12.42 20.36 -8.39
CA ASP A 249 12.33 20.25 -6.94
C ASP A 249 13.30 21.29 -6.36
N PRO A 250 12.81 22.36 -5.69
CA PRO A 250 13.68 23.42 -5.15
C PRO A 250 14.66 22.92 -4.08
N ARG A 251 14.48 21.68 -3.58
CA ARG A 251 15.31 21.03 -2.55
C ARG A 251 16.50 20.25 -3.10
N LYS A 252 16.60 20.06 -4.42
CA LYS A 252 17.70 19.29 -5.02
C LYS A 252 18.36 20.12 -6.12
N LYS A 253 19.70 20.24 -6.06
CA LYS A 253 20.49 20.71 -7.21
C LYS A 253 20.13 19.82 -8.41
N PRO A 254 19.69 20.38 -9.54
CA PRO A 254 19.33 19.59 -10.71
C PRO A 254 20.59 18.88 -11.22
N GLY A 255 20.72 17.59 -10.95
CA GLY A 255 21.60 16.73 -11.73
C GLY A 255 21.17 16.73 -13.18
N LYS A 256 22.03 16.35 -14.11
CA LYS A 256 21.62 16.18 -15.51
C LYS A 256 20.44 15.20 -15.55
N PRO A 257 19.32 15.57 -16.22
CA PRO A 257 18.21 14.66 -16.39
C PRO A 257 18.68 13.36 -17.03
N HIS A 258 18.26 12.23 -16.45
CA HIS A 258 18.69 10.92 -16.90
C HIS A 258 17.50 9.97 -16.92
N LEU A 259 17.20 9.43 -18.10
CA LEU A 259 16.19 8.41 -18.31
C LEU A 259 16.81 7.17 -18.93
N GLU A 260 16.80 6.07 -18.20
CA GLU A 260 17.25 4.78 -18.70
C GLU A 260 16.25 3.69 -18.27
N ILE A 261 15.99 2.74 -19.17
CA ILE A 261 15.12 1.61 -18.95
C ILE A 261 15.87 0.35 -19.33
N ASN A 262 16.04 -0.54 -18.38
CA ASN A 262 16.71 -1.82 -18.57
C ASN A 262 15.73 -2.95 -18.28
N VAL A 263 15.79 -4.00 -19.09
CA VAL A 263 15.01 -5.21 -18.92
C VAL A 263 15.97 -6.38 -18.71
N TYR A 264 15.68 -7.18 -17.70
CA TYR A 264 16.46 -8.34 -17.32
C TYR A 264 15.58 -9.60 -17.30
N THR A 265 16.18 -10.73 -17.49
CA THR A 265 15.60 -12.06 -17.24
C THR A 265 16.53 -12.87 -16.35
N GLU A 266 16.02 -13.96 -15.79
CA GLU A 266 16.87 -14.90 -15.04
C GLU A 266 17.94 -15.51 -15.96
N SER A 267 19.14 -15.65 -15.42
CA SER A 267 20.26 -16.31 -16.09
C SER A 267 20.42 -17.71 -15.55
N LYS A 268 20.77 -18.64 -16.41
CA LYS A 268 21.18 -20.00 -16.01
C LYS A 268 22.63 -20.07 -15.48
N GLN A 269 23.33 -18.93 -15.47
CA GLN A 269 24.72 -18.87 -14.99
C GLN A 269 24.76 -18.50 -13.50
N ASP A 270 25.35 -19.34 -12.68
CA ASP A 270 25.42 -19.20 -11.21
C ASP A 270 26.03 -17.87 -10.71
N LYS A 271 26.94 -17.27 -11.50
CA LYS A 271 27.64 -16.02 -11.11
C LYS A 271 26.88 -14.73 -11.43
N LYS A 272 25.85 -14.81 -12.29
CA LYS A 272 25.05 -13.62 -12.68
C LYS A 272 23.58 -14.04 -12.74
N PRO A 273 22.85 -13.91 -11.63
CA PRO A 273 21.45 -14.37 -11.55
C PRO A 273 20.52 -13.66 -12.54
N LEU A 274 20.90 -12.47 -13.03
CA LEU A 274 20.12 -11.71 -14.00
C LEU A 274 20.95 -11.40 -15.26
N LYS A 275 20.36 -11.65 -16.43
CA LYS A 275 20.89 -11.29 -17.75
C LYS A 275 20.13 -10.06 -18.27
N LYS A 276 20.84 -8.97 -18.58
CA LYS A 276 20.26 -7.82 -19.27
C LYS A 276 19.98 -8.19 -20.72
N ILE A 277 18.72 -8.08 -21.12
CA ILE A 277 18.28 -8.37 -22.49
C ILE A 277 17.94 -7.10 -23.29
N TYR A 278 17.76 -5.97 -22.58
CA TYR A 278 17.51 -4.68 -23.22
C TYR A 278 18.00 -3.51 -22.33
N GLY A 279 18.42 -2.42 -22.97
CA GLY A 279 18.70 -1.16 -22.32
C GLY A 279 18.55 0.01 -23.31
N THR A 280 17.90 1.11 -22.90
CA THR A 280 17.68 2.26 -23.79
C THR A 280 18.93 3.08 -24.05
N GLY A 281 19.99 2.92 -23.23
CA GLY A 281 21.06 3.91 -23.21
C GLY A 281 20.56 5.33 -22.82
N LEU A 282 21.47 6.23 -22.55
CA LEU A 282 21.28 7.53 -21.89
C LEU A 282 20.53 8.62 -22.69
N LYS A 283 19.86 8.34 -23.78
CA LYS A 283 19.52 9.37 -24.77
C LYS A 283 18.03 9.64 -25.01
N LYS A 284 17.10 9.11 -24.22
CA LYS A 284 15.70 9.45 -24.45
C LYS A 284 15.25 10.53 -23.49
N GLY A 285 14.76 11.64 -24.05
CA GLY A 285 14.14 12.74 -23.34
C GLY A 285 12.68 12.45 -22.98
N PRO A 286 11.92 13.47 -22.51
CA PRO A 286 10.51 13.35 -22.25
C PRO A 286 9.73 12.99 -23.51
N GLY A 287 8.61 12.25 -23.35
CA GLY A 287 7.75 11.86 -24.46
C GLY A 287 7.06 10.52 -24.23
N LYS A 288 6.32 10.11 -25.26
CA LYS A 288 5.69 8.79 -25.33
C LYS A 288 6.39 7.96 -26.39
N PHE A 289 6.81 6.77 -26.05
CA PHE A 289 7.48 5.89 -27.00
C PHE A 289 7.24 4.43 -26.67
N LYS A 290 7.32 3.60 -27.71
CA LYS A 290 7.20 2.16 -27.64
C LYS A 290 8.58 1.54 -27.81
N ILE A 291 8.87 0.54 -26.99
CA ILE A 291 10.08 -0.27 -27.08
C ILE A 291 9.67 -1.71 -27.38
N ILE A 292 10.44 -2.35 -28.24
CA ILE A 292 10.34 -3.77 -28.51
C ILE A 292 11.53 -4.46 -27.86
N VAL A 293 11.25 -5.41 -26.97
CA VAL A 293 12.25 -6.23 -26.31
C VAL A 293 12.10 -7.65 -26.80
N ARG A 294 13.19 -8.26 -27.26
CA ARG A 294 13.17 -9.67 -27.66
C ARG A 294 13.57 -10.55 -26.50
N GLY A 295 12.72 -11.51 -26.19
CA GLY A 295 12.93 -12.55 -25.20
C GLY A 295 13.59 -13.79 -25.79
N ASP A 296 14.65 -13.59 -26.57
CA ASP A 296 15.42 -14.70 -27.13
C ASP A 296 16.51 -15.10 -26.12
N VAL A 297 16.37 -16.27 -25.54
CA VAL A 297 17.34 -16.87 -24.61
C VAL A 297 17.67 -18.29 -25.07
#